data_01bafc5294eb5541ff5269d6f2b6a92b
#
_entry.id   01bafc5294eb5541ff5269d6f2b6a92b
#
_cell.length_a   1.000
_cell.length_b   1.000
_cell.length_c   1.000
_cell.angle_alpha   90.00
_cell.angle_beta   90.00
_cell.angle_gamma   90.00
#
_symmetry.space_group_name_H-M   'P 1'
#
loop_
_entity.id
_entity.type
_entity.pdbx_description
1 polymer ?
#
loop_
_entity_poly.entity_id
_entity_poly.type
_entity_poly.pdbx_seq_one_letter_code
_entity_poly.pdbx_strand_id
1 'polypeptide(L)'
;MAEKSELRYEPVEHDHEAFLEKARKRKGFDEKYEELRDEYDLIRQMLSARARAGLSQEAVAESMGTTKSAVSRLESGGKHTSSLASFKKYARAVGCRLEIRLVEERR
;
A
#
# COMPACT_ATOMS: atom_id res chain seq x y z
N MET A 1 25.71 3.10 6.97
CA MET A 1 25.56 3.98 6.00
C MET A 1 24.28 4.06 5.30
N ALA A 2 23.52 4.93 5.74
CA ALA A 2 22.20 5.11 5.21
C ALA A 2 22.23 5.52 3.78
N GLU A 3 23.22 6.24 3.39
CA GLU A 3 23.23 6.75 2.07
C GLU A 3 23.35 5.66 1.03
N LYS A 4 23.95 4.56 1.39
CA LYS A 4 24.08 3.50 0.45
C LYS A 4 22.77 2.90 0.04
N SER A 5 21.90 2.69 0.99
CA SER A 5 20.60 2.15 0.67
C SER A 5 19.82 3.10 -0.21
N GLU A 6 19.93 4.36 0.05
CA GLU A 6 19.21 5.29 -0.76
C GLU A 6 19.71 5.34 -2.17
N LEU A 7 21.02 5.29 -2.34
CA LEU A 7 21.56 5.34 -3.66
C LEU A 7 21.17 4.14 -4.48
N ARG A 8 21.16 2.98 -3.87
CA ARG A 8 20.77 1.81 -4.61
C ARG A 8 19.34 1.81 -4.99
N TYR A 9 18.55 2.48 -4.20
CA TYR A 9 17.14 2.49 -4.44
C TYR A 9 16.78 3.12 -5.79
N GLU A 10 17.41 4.18 -6.14
CA GLU A 10 17.09 4.85 -7.38
C GLU A 10 17.37 4.02 -8.62
N PRO A 11 18.55 3.39 -8.74
CA PRO A 11 18.77 2.55 -9.91
C PRO A 11 17.77 1.41 -10.01
N VAL A 12 17.37 0.88 -8.86
CA VAL A 12 16.39 -0.18 -8.88
C VAL A 12 15.06 0.30 -9.41
N GLU A 13 14.70 1.49 -9.06
CA GLU A 13 13.46 2.07 -9.56
C GLU A 13 13.50 2.23 -11.07
N HIS A 14 14.60 2.69 -11.58
CA HIS A 14 14.77 2.85 -13.01
C HIS A 14 14.62 1.53 -13.73
N ASP A 15 15.29 0.53 -13.24
CA ASP A 15 15.22 -0.79 -13.83
C ASP A 15 13.82 -1.37 -13.74
N HIS A 16 13.16 -1.08 -12.64
CA HIS A 16 11.81 -1.57 -12.43
C HIS A 16 10.85 -0.99 -13.47
N GLU A 17 10.98 0.26 -13.76
CA GLU A 17 10.13 0.88 -14.76
C GLU A 17 10.36 0.31 -16.14
N ALA A 18 11.61 0.09 -16.50
CA ALA A 18 11.91 -0.50 -17.79
C ALA A 18 11.33 -1.90 -17.89
N PHE A 19 11.44 -2.66 -16.81
CA PHE A 19 10.89 -4.00 -16.77
C PHE A 19 9.37 -3.98 -16.95
N LEU A 20 8.71 -3.07 -16.27
CA LEU A 20 7.27 -2.97 -16.37
C LEU A 20 6.82 -2.60 -17.76
N GLU A 21 7.57 -1.74 -18.40
CA GLU A 21 7.23 -1.34 -19.74
C GLU A 21 7.29 -2.49 -20.70
N LYS A 22 8.31 -3.31 -20.59
CA LYS A 22 8.42 -4.48 -21.40
C LYS A 22 7.31 -5.46 -21.12
N ALA A 23 7.02 -5.67 -19.87
CA ALA A 23 6.02 -6.65 -19.49
C ALA A 23 4.63 -6.22 -19.90
N ARG A 24 4.40 -4.94 -19.99
CA ARG A 24 3.09 -4.45 -20.40
C ARG A 24 2.68 -4.89 -21.77
N LYS A 25 3.66 -5.21 -22.60
CA LYS A 25 3.36 -5.65 -23.93
C LYS A 25 2.81 -7.05 -23.95
N ARG A 26 2.91 -7.76 -22.85
CA ARG A 26 2.38 -9.09 -22.79
C ARG A 26 0.89 -9.05 -22.53
N LYS A 27 0.24 -10.07 -23.03
CA LYS A 27 -1.19 -10.17 -22.89
C LYS A 27 -1.59 -10.29 -21.43
N GLY A 28 -2.53 -9.49 -21.01
CA GLY A 28 -3.08 -9.58 -19.67
C GLY A 28 -2.26 -8.96 -18.57
N PHE A 29 -1.09 -8.47 -18.89
CA PHE A 29 -0.26 -7.90 -17.83
C PHE A 29 -0.79 -6.56 -17.32
N ASP A 30 -1.41 -5.79 -18.21
CA ASP A 30 -1.90 -4.48 -17.82
C ASP A 30 -2.91 -4.56 -16.69
N GLU A 31 -3.79 -5.53 -16.73
CA GLU A 31 -4.79 -5.68 -15.70
C GLU A 31 -4.15 -6.01 -14.36
N LYS A 32 -3.20 -6.93 -14.37
CA LYS A 32 -2.51 -7.28 -13.13
C LYS A 32 -1.72 -6.12 -12.60
N TYR A 33 -1.12 -5.37 -13.47
CA TYR A 33 -0.34 -4.22 -13.05
C TYR A 33 -1.24 -3.18 -12.40
N GLU A 34 -2.41 -2.96 -12.95
CA GLU A 34 -3.33 -1.99 -12.39
C GLU A 34 -3.81 -2.41 -11.01
N GLU A 35 -4.08 -3.70 -10.84
CA GLU A 35 -4.49 -4.20 -9.55
C GLU A 35 -3.42 -3.98 -8.49
N LEU A 36 -2.20 -4.31 -8.83
CA LEU A 36 -1.10 -4.14 -7.89
C LEU A 36 -0.85 -2.68 -7.57
N ARG A 37 -1.01 -1.85 -8.58
CA ARG A 37 -0.79 -0.43 -8.39
C ARG A 37 -1.78 0.16 -7.40
N ASP A 38 -3.03 -0.20 -7.54
CA ASP A 38 -4.05 0.29 -6.62
C ASP A 38 -3.78 -0.18 -5.21
N GLU A 39 -3.35 -1.42 -5.07
CA GLU A 39 -3.02 -1.98 -3.79
C GLU A 39 -1.86 -1.22 -3.16
N TYR A 40 -0.82 -0.98 -3.92
CA TYR A 40 0.34 -0.27 -3.40
C TYR A 40 0.02 1.18 -3.08
N ASP A 41 -0.85 1.79 -3.85
CA ASP A 41 -1.27 3.15 -3.56
C ASP A 41 -1.96 3.23 -2.20
N LEU A 42 -2.86 2.31 -1.94
CA LEU A 42 -3.55 2.28 -0.67
C LEU A 42 -2.58 2.07 0.49
N ILE A 43 -1.68 1.12 0.33
CA ILE A 43 -0.72 0.84 1.39
C ILE A 43 0.17 2.04 1.64
N ARG A 44 0.59 2.70 0.59
CA ARG A 44 1.41 3.89 0.74
C ARG A 44 0.69 4.97 1.51
N GLN A 45 -0.59 5.15 1.24
CA GLN A 45 -1.39 6.11 1.97
C GLN A 45 -1.52 5.73 3.44
N MET A 46 -1.69 4.45 3.71
CA MET A 46 -1.79 3.97 5.07
C MET A 46 -0.53 4.23 5.85
N LEU A 47 0.61 3.88 5.26
CA LEU A 47 1.89 4.08 5.94
C LEU A 47 2.17 5.56 6.16
N SER A 48 1.83 6.36 5.18
CA SER A 48 2.02 7.79 5.28
C SER A 48 1.16 8.38 6.40
N ALA A 49 -0.07 7.95 6.49
CA ALA A 49 -0.97 8.44 7.53
C ALA A 49 -0.50 8.01 8.91
N ARG A 50 -0.02 6.78 9.02
CA ARG A 50 0.49 6.32 10.31
C ARG A 50 1.72 7.13 10.72
N ALA A 51 2.60 7.41 9.77
CA ALA A 51 3.78 8.20 10.05
C ALA A 51 3.42 9.60 10.50
N ARG A 52 2.45 10.22 9.83
CA ARG A 52 2.01 11.56 10.22
C ARG A 52 1.41 11.55 11.61
N ALA A 53 0.72 10.49 11.97
CA ALA A 53 0.13 10.38 13.28
C ALA A 53 1.15 10.04 14.36
N GLY A 54 2.36 9.64 13.96
CA GLY A 54 3.39 9.29 14.90
C GLY A 54 3.10 8.02 15.66
N LEU A 55 2.42 7.07 15.03
CA LEU A 55 1.99 5.86 15.70
C LEU A 55 2.78 4.66 15.23
N SER A 56 3.06 3.75 16.15
CA SER A 56 3.69 2.50 15.83
C SER A 56 2.63 1.50 15.39
N GLN A 57 3.08 0.40 14.81
CA GLN A 57 2.14 -0.67 14.48
C GLN A 57 1.42 -1.18 15.71
N GLU A 58 2.12 -1.23 16.81
CA GLU A 58 1.51 -1.68 18.05
C GLU A 58 0.42 -0.74 18.53
N ALA A 59 0.69 0.55 18.43
CA ALA A 59 -0.31 1.52 18.86
C ALA A 59 -1.55 1.45 17.98
N VAL A 60 -1.33 1.27 16.68
CA VAL A 60 -2.46 1.13 15.77
C VAL A 60 -3.24 -0.14 16.07
N ALA A 61 -2.54 -1.23 16.34
CA ALA A 61 -3.20 -2.48 16.66
C ALA A 61 -4.06 -2.34 17.90
N GLU A 62 -3.54 -1.67 18.89
CA GLU A 62 -4.28 -1.47 20.11
C GLU A 62 -5.54 -0.67 19.85
N SER A 63 -5.40 0.39 19.09
CA SER A 63 -6.54 1.23 18.75
C SER A 63 -7.59 0.46 17.96
N MET A 64 -7.17 -0.45 17.11
CA MET A 64 -8.08 -1.25 16.32
C MET A 64 -8.65 -2.45 17.07
N GLY A 65 -8.07 -2.77 18.20
CA GLY A 65 -8.49 -3.97 18.94
C GLY A 65 -7.99 -5.23 18.29
N THR A 66 -6.79 -5.21 17.74
CA THR A 66 -6.24 -6.36 17.05
C THR A 66 -4.76 -6.52 17.42
N THR A 67 -4.06 -7.36 16.70
CA THR A 67 -2.67 -7.64 16.99
C THR A 67 -1.74 -6.90 16.05
N LYS A 68 -0.49 -6.74 16.48
CA LYS A 68 0.50 -6.14 15.64
C LYS A 68 0.69 -6.93 14.34
N SER A 69 0.61 -8.24 14.44
CA SER A 69 0.72 -9.08 13.25
C SER A 69 -0.37 -8.77 12.24
N ALA A 70 -1.58 -8.54 12.73
CA ALA A 70 -2.68 -8.22 11.83
C ALA A 70 -2.44 -6.87 11.14
N VAL A 71 -1.94 -5.90 11.88
CA VAL A 71 -1.64 -4.59 11.29
C VAL A 71 -0.52 -4.73 10.27
N SER A 72 0.48 -5.52 10.60
CA SER A 72 1.59 -5.73 9.68
C SER A 72 1.10 -6.35 8.37
N ARG A 73 0.17 -7.28 8.46
CA ARG A 73 -0.39 -7.88 7.27
C ARG A 73 -1.21 -6.90 6.46
N LEU A 74 -1.95 -6.04 7.14
CA LEU A 74 -2.69 -5.00 6.44
C LEU A 74 -1.75 -4.12 5.64
N GLU A 75 -0.62 -3.82 6.21
CA GLU A 75 0.32 -2.89 5.60
C GLU A 75 1.21 -3.52 4.56
N SER A 76 1.19 -4.83 4.45
CA SER A 76 2.07 -5.46 3.45
C SER A 76 1.36 -5.78 2.15
N GLY A 77 0.04 -5.82 2.15
CA GLY A 77 -0.69 -6.10 0.93
C GLY A 77 -0.48 -7.52 0.48
N GLY A 78 -0.46 -7.70 -0.82
CA GLY A 78 -0.19 -9.00 -1.38
C GLY A 78 -1.38 -9.92 -1.37
N LYS A 79 -1.14 -11.16 -1.02
CA LYS A 79 -2.17 -12.17 -1.15
C LYS A 79 -3.23 -12.10 -0.07
N HIS A 80 -2.95 -11.40 0.98
CA HIS A 80 -3.90 -11.36 2.08
C HIS A 80 -5.07 -10.48 1.73
N THR A 81 -6.24 -11.02 1.88
CA THR A 81 -7.44 -10.27 1.60
C THR A 81 -7.94 -9.68 2.90
N SER A 82 -7.95 -8.39 2.98
CA SER A 82 -8.44 -7.72 4.16
C SER A 82 -9.82 -7.15 3.87
N SER A 83 -10.66 -7.17 4.88
CA SER A 83 -12.01 -6.68 4.71
C SER A 83 -12.02 -5.17 4.70
N LEU A 84 -13.06 -4.64 4.11
CA LEU A 84 -13.26 -3.21 4.11
C LEU A 84 -13.34 -2.67 5.53
N ALA A 85 -13.95 -3.45 6.41
CA ALA A 85 -14.08 -3.04 7.79
C ALA A 85 -12.71 -2.85 8.45
N SER A 86 -11.77 -3.72 8.11
CA SER A 86 -10.43 -3.60 8.65
C SER A 86 -9.74 -2.32 8.20
N PHE A 87 -9.88 -1.99 6.94
CA PHE A 87 -9.29 -0.76 6.43
C PHE A 87 -9.93 0.46 7.06
N LYS A 88 -11.22 0.39 7.30
CA LYS A 88 -11.90 1.51 7.97
C LYS A 88 -11.39 1.69 9.38
N LYS A 89 -11.19 0.59 10.08
CA LYS A 89 -10.65 0.68 11.44
C LYS A 89 -9.25 1.25 11.45
N TYR A 90 -8.44 0.81 10.49
CA TYR A 90 -7.09 1.33 10.38
C TYR A 90 -7.13 2.83 10.15
N ALA A 91 -7.96 3.27 9.23
CA ALA A 91 -8.04 4.69 8.92
C ALA A 91 -8.37 5.49 10.16
N ARG A 92 -9.35 5.03 10.93
CA ARG A 92 -9.72 5.74 12.15
C ARG A 92 -8.58 5.76 13.15
N ALA A 93 -7.87 4.66 13.25
CA ALA A 93 -6.78 4.57 14.22
C ALA A 93 -5.70 5.59 13.92
N VAL A 94 -5.49 5.94 12.67
CA VAL A 94 -4.47 6.91 12.31
C VAL A 94 -5.05 8.30 12.05
N GLY A 95 -6.28 8.52 12.49
CA GLY A 95 -6.88 9.84 12.41
C GLY A 95 -7.43 10.21 11.05
N CYS A 96 -7.79 9.22 10.26
CA CYS A 96 -8.29 9.44 8.92
C CYS A 96 -9.65 8.82 8.74
N ARG A 97 -10.23 9.07 7.60
CA ARG A 97 -11.46 8.43 7.19
C ARG A 97 -11.23 7.81 5.82
N LEU A 98 -11.61 6.55 5.70
CA LEU A 98 -11.47 5.87 4.43
C LEU A 98 -12.55 6.35 3.48
N GLU A 99 -12.13 6.73 2.30
CA GLU A 99 -13.07 7.20 1.29
C GLU A 99 -13.01 6.28 0.09
N ILE A 100 -14.16 5.85 -0.38
CA ILE A 100 -14.25 4.93 -1.49
C ILE A 100 -15.22 5.52 -2.51
N ARG A 101 -14.78 5.53 -3.77
CA ARG A 101 -15.63 6.08 -4.81
C ARG A 101 -15.56 5.23 -6.05
N LEU A 102 -16.66 5.18 -6.74
CA LEU A 102 -16.71 4.58 -8.04
C LEU A 102 -16.50 5.65 -9.07
N VAL A 103 -15.54 5.44 -9.94
CA VAL A 103 -15.21 6.41 -10.96
C VAL A 103 -15.64 5.85 -12.31
N GLU A 104 -16.36 6.64 -13.04
CA GLU A 104 -16.84 6.20 -14.33
C GLU A 104 -15.67 6.10 -15.30
N GLU A 105 -15.60 4.97 -16.00
CA GLU A 105 -14.54 4.75 -16.95
C GLU A 105 -14.94 5.16 -18.33
N ARG A 106 -14.06 5.88 -18.99
CA ARG A 106 -14.33 6.29 -20.34
C ARG A 106 -13.42 5.57 -21.28
N ARG A 107 -13.94 5.19 -22.42
CA ARG A 107 -13.14 4.50 -23.40
C ARG A 107 -12.87 5.34 -24.59
#